data_21d3a408d2ce023770c817e4133efcc6
#
_entry.id   21d3a408d2ce023770c817e4133efcc6
#
_cell.length_a   1.000
_cell.length_b   1.000
_cell.length_c   1.000
_cell.angle_alpha   90.00
_cell.angle_beta   90.00
_cell.angle_gamma   90.00
#
_symmetry.space_group_name_H-M   'P 1'
#
loop_
_entity.id
_entity.type
_entity.pdbx_description
1 polymer ?
#
loop_
_entity_poly.entity_id
_entity_poly.type
_entity_poly.pdbx_seq_one_letter_code
_entity_poly.pdbx_strand_id
1 'polypeptide(L)'
;MKKWILALVAVAMLSAFAANKFGQPKSVIHVVTVKWKEGTTPAQIEAAVKGVEKVAAAYPGIKNVWTKTLKVQGEGYQNAFVMEFKDKASFDAYADSPAQKAWYEVYLPIRGQSTTHDITN
;
A
#
# COMPACT_ATOMS: atom_id res chain seq x y z
N MET A 1 -16.39 40.85 -30.68
CA MET A 1 -15.30 40.89 -29.69
C MET A 1 -15.62 40.10 -28.44
N LYS A 2 -16.77 40.29 -27.80
CA LYS A 2 -17.11 39.54 -26.57
C LYS A 2 -17.18 38.02 -26.73
N LYS A 3 -17.59 37.49 -27.88
CA LYS A 3 -17.67 36.02 -28.13
C LYS A 3 -16.30 35.33 -28.23
N TRP A 4 -15.27 36.03 -28.65
CA TRP A 4 -13.92 35.49 -28.77
C TRP A 4 -13.21 35.36 -27.42
N ILE A 5 -13.46 36.29 -26.49
CA ILE A 5 -12.90 36.31 -25.13
C ILE A 5 -13.44 35.12 -24.34
N LEU A 6 -14.75 34.83 -24.47
CA LEU A 6 -15.38 33.67 -23.82
C LEU A 6 -14.83 32.32 -24.31
N ALA A 7 -14.55 32.21 -25.62
CA ALA A 7 -13.95 31.00 -26.18
C ALA A 7 -12.53 30.75 -25.67
N LEU A 8 -11.73 31.81 -25.54
CA LEU A 8 -10.36 31.71 -24.99
C LEU A 8 -10.33 31.29 -23.52
N VAL A 9 -11.26 31.79 -22.70
CA VAL A 9 -11.38 31.42 -21.30
C VAL A 9 -11.80 29.96 -21.16
N ALA A 10 -12.74 29.47 -21.98
CA ALA A 10 -13.17 28.09 -21.97
C ALA A 10 -12.04 27.11 -22.35
N VAL A 11 -11.21 27.44 -23.34
CA VAL A 11 -10.05 26.65 -23.75
C VAL A 11 -8.99 26.61 -22.62
N ALA A 12 -8.73 27.73 -21.96
CA ALA A 12 -7.79 27.79 -20.85
C ALA A 12 -8.26 26.93 -19.65
N MET A 13 -9.55 26.90 -19.36
CA MET A 13 -10.10 26.05 -18.29
C MET A 13 -10.00 24.57 -18.64
N LEU A 14 -10.28 24.17 -19.88
CA LEU A 14 -10.14 22.79 -20.33
C LEU A 14 -8.68 22.32 -20.25
N SER A 15 -7.72 23.18 -20.58
CA SER A 15 -6.29 22.88 -20.48
C SER A 15 -5.85 22.69 -19.02
N ALA A 16 -6.36 23.50 -18.09
CA ALA A 16 -6.08 23.39 -16.64
C ALA A 16 -6.60 22.07 -16.07
N PHE A 17 -7.81 21.64 -16.43
CA PHE A 17 -8.35 20.32 -16.02
C PHE A 17 -7.57 19.15 -16.61
N ALA A 18 -7.13 19.23 -17.87
CA ALA A 18 -6.34 18.20 -18.52
C ALA A 18 -4.95 18.05 -17.90
N ALA A 19 -4.34 19.15 -17.39
CA ALA A 19 -3.01 19.16 -16.80
C ALA A 19 -2.97 18.47 -15.41
N ASN A 20 -4.12 18.42 -14.67
CA ASN A 20 -4.23 17.82 -13.33
C ASN A 20 -4.95 16.47 -13.36
N LYS A 21 -4.55 15.62 -14.29
CA LYS A 21 -5.18 14.34 -14.55
C LYS A 21 -5.02 13.33 -13.41
N PHE A 22 -3.96 13.46 -12.64
CA PHE A 22 -3.67 12.60 -11.49
C PHE A 22 -2.94 13.41 -10.42
N GLY A 23 -3.09 12.99 -9.17
CA GLY A 23 -2.43 13.64 -8.04
C GLY A 23 -1.08 13.01 -7.72
N GLN A 24 -0.36 13.70 -6.84
CA GLN A 24 0.87 13.19 -6.22
C GLN A 24 0.68 13.14 -4.70
N PRO A 25 0.00 12.11 -4.18
CA PRO A 25 -0.24 12.00 -2.74
C PRO A 25 1.08 11.89 -1.98
N LYS A 26 1.13 12.46 -0.78
CA LYS A 26 2.30 12.42 0.12
C LYS A 26 2.27 11.24 1.07
N SER A 27 1.36 10.31 0.88
CA SER A 27 1.33 9.07 1.60
C SER A 27 2.55 8.21 1.26
N VAL A 28 2.87 7.26 2.13
CA VAL A 28 3.93 6.29 1.90
C VAL A 28 3.31 4.95 1.54
N ILE A 29 3.76 4.38 0.44
CA ILE A 29 3.32 3.06 -0.01
C ILE A 29 4.38 2.04 0.37
N HIS A 30 4.00 1.09 1.21
CA HIS A 30 4.83 0.00 1.71
C HIS A 30 4.42 -1.28 1.00
N VAL A 31 5.25 -1.74 0.06
CA VAL A 31 4.97 -2.91 -0.79
C VAL A 31 5.82 -4.08 -0.32
N VAL A 32 5.17 -5.19 -0.01
CA VAL A 32 5.85 -6.41 0.46
C VAL A 32 5.50 -7.56 -0.47
N THR A 33 6.51 -8.31 -0.90
CA THR A 33 6.31 -9.63 -1.52
C THR A 33 6.91 -10.68 -0.62
N VAL A 34 6.29 -11.85 -0.54
CA VAL A 34 6.70 -12.86 0.41
C VAL A 34 6.71 -14.27 -0.19
N LYS A 35 7.72 -15.02 0.21
CA LYS A 35 7.88 -16.43 -0.02
C LYS A 35 7.76 -17.11 1.35
N TRP A 36 6.77 -17.96 1.50
CA TRP A 36 6.51 -18.62 2.78
C TRP A 36 7.53 -19.72 3.05
N LYS A 37 7.75 -20.02 4.32
CA LYS A 37 8.56 -21.18 4.70
C LYS A 37 7.93 -22.47 4.20
N GLU A 38 8.76 -23.44 3.86
CA GLU A 38 8.30 -24.77 3.48
C GLU A 38 7.45 -25.39 4.61
N GLY A 39 6.38 -26.07 4.22
CA GLY A 39 5.45 -26.68 5.18
C GLY A 39 4.39 -25.72 5.73
N THR A 40 4.40 -24.45 5.35
CA THR A 40 3.36 -23.51 5.75
C THR A 40 2.01 -23.90 5.15
N THR A 41 0.98 -23.96 5.98
CA THR A 41 -0.37 -24.34 5.54
C THR A 41 -1.12 -23.16 4.91
N PRO A 42 -2.11 -23.42 4.02
CA PRO A 42 -2.98 -22.35 3.51
C PRO A 42 -3.68 -21.55 4.61
N ALA A 43 -4.08 -22.20 5.71
CA ALA A 43 -4.72 -21.51 6.83
C ALA A 43 -3.77 -20.54 7.53
N GLN A 44 -2.50 -20.89 7.68
CA GLN A 44 -1.48 -20.00 8.25
C GLN A 44 -1.21 -18.80 7.34
N ILE A 45 -1.16 -19.02 6.03
CA ILE A 45 -1.00 -17.94 5.04
C ILE A 45 -2.19 -16.98 5.11
N GLU A 46 -3.40 -17.53 5.13
CA GLU A 46 -4.62 -16.72 5.24
C GLU A 46 -4.63 -15.87 6.50
N ALA A 47 -4.27 -16.45 7.64
CA ALA A 47 -4.19 -15.73 8.91
C ALA A 47 -3.19 -14.57 8.86
N ALA A 48 -2.02 -14.80 8.26
CA ALA A 48 -0.99 -13.76 8.10
C ALA A 48 -1.46 -12.64 7.17
N VAL A 49 -2.08 -12.97 6.04
CA VAL A 49 -2.56 -11.99 5.06
C VAL A 49 -3.74 -11.20 5.63
N LYS A 50 -4.71 -11.85 6.26
CA LYS A 50 -5.81 -11.17 6.99
C LYS A 50 -5.29 -10.33 8.15
N GLY A 51 -4.18 -10.71 8.73
CA GLY A 51 -3.52 -9.94 9.77
C GLY A 51 -3.15 -8.53 9.33
N VAL A 52 -2.86 -8.32 8.06
CA VAL A 52 -2.60 -6.98 7.50
C VAL A 52 -3.82 -6.06 7.65
N GLU A 53 -5.03 -6.58 7.43
CA GLU A 53 -6.28 -5.84 7.64
C GLU A 53 -6.49 -5.50 9.12
N LYS A 54 -6.14 -6.42 10.01
CA LYS A 54 -6.21 -6.20 11.47
C LYS A 54 -5.23 -5.12 11.92
N VAL A 55 -4.02 -5.10 11.35
CA VAL A 55 -3.04 -4.04 11.60
C VAL A 55 -3.63 -2.69 11.19
N ALA A 56 -4.20 -2.61 10.00
CA ALA A 56 -4.80 -1.37 9.51
C ALA A 56 -5.94 -0.87 10.41
N ALA A 57 -6.76 -1.79 10.93
CA ALA A 57 -7.83 -1.45 11.86
C ALA A 57 -7.29 -0.94 13.22
N ALA A 58 -6.13 -1.44 13.65
CA ALA A 58 -5.53 -1.10 14.93
C ALA A 58 -4.55 0.09 14.88
N TYR A 59 -4.07 0.47 13.68
CA TYR A 59 -3.08 1.53 13.51
C TYR A 59 -3.64 2.67 12.67
N PRO A 60 -4.03 3.80 13.27
CA PRO A 60 -4.66 4.91 12.56
C PRO A 60 -3.79 5.56 11.47
N GLY A 61 -2.48 5.38 11.52
CA GLY A 61 -1.56 5.88 10.50
C GLY A 61 -1.65 5.17 9.17
N ILE A 62 -2.27 4.00 9.10
CA ILE A 62 -2.53 3.27 7.86
C ILE A 62 -3.92 3.67 7.34
N LYS A 63 -3.97 4.15 6.11
CA LYS A 63 -5.24 4.59 5.50
C LYS A 63 -5.83 3.56 4.53
N ASN A 64 -5.01 2.72 3.91
CA ASN A 64 -5.47 1.67 3.01
C ASN A 64 -4.54 0.47 3.06
N VAL A 65 -5.08 -0.71 2.77
CA VAL A 65 -4.30 -1.94 2.56
C VAL A 65 -4.82 -2.69 1.33
N TRP A 66 -3.92 -3.39 0.68
CA TRP A 66 -4.23 -4.31 -0.43
C TRP A 66 -3.68 -5.67 -0.05
N THR A 67 -4.54 -6.67 0.00
CA THR A 67 -4.18 -8.01 0.51
C THR A 67 -4.46 -9.13 -0.48
N LYS A 68 -5.14 -8.85 -1.57
CA LYS A 68 -5.44 -9.85 -2.59
C LYS A 68 -4.38 -9.87 -3.67
N THR A 69 -3.60 -10.93 -3.74
CA THR A 69 -2.60 -11.12 -4.77
C THR A 69 -3.23 -11.64 -6.05
N LEU A 70 -3.04 -10.94 -7.15
CA LEU A 70 -3.40 -11.43 -8.47
C LEU A 70 -2.23 -12.16 -9.11
N LYS A 71 -1.03 -11.58 -9.03
CA LYS A 71 0.19 -12.14 -9.59
C LYS A 71 1.40 -11.55 -8.89
N VAL A 72 2.37 -12.39 -8.56
CA VAL A 72 3.68 -11.98 -8.04
C VAL A 72 4.75 -12.54 -8.96
N GLN A 73 5.73 -11.71 -9.29
CA GLN A 73 6.90 -12.13 -10.04
C GLN A 73 8.07 -12.42 -9.08
N GLY A 74 8.96 -13.29 -9.50
CA GLY A 74 10.07 -13.76 -8.69
C GLY A 74 9.90 -15.22 -8.31
N GLU A 75 10.99 -16.00 -8.41
CA GLU A 75 10.96 -17.43 -8.17
C GLU A 75 10.55 -17.76 -6.73
N GLY A 76 9.45 -18.49 -6.59
CA GLY A 76 8.94 -18.95 -5.30
C GLY A 76 8.16 -17.91 -4.49
N TYR A 77 8.06 -16.65 -4.94
CA TYR A 77 7.22 -15.66 -4.29
C TYR A 77 5.75 -15.94 -4.55
N GLN A 78 4.93 -15.91 -3.51
CA GLN A 78 3.56 -16.40 -3.57
C GLN A 78 2.51 -15.31 -3.31
N ASN A 79 2.81 -14.38 -2.40
CA ASN A 79 1.88 -13.34 -2.03
C ASN A 79 2.55 -11.96 -2.03
N ALA A 80 1.75 -10.95 -2.31
CA ALA A 80 2.11 -9.56 -2.15
C ALA A 80 1.02 -8.87 -1.34
N PHE A 81 1.39 -7.89 -0.55
CA PHE A 81 0.44 -7.00 0.10
C PHE A 81 1.00 -5.59 0.18
N VAL A 82 0.12 -4.63 0.33
CA VAL A 82 0.49 -3.22 0.36
C VAL A 82 -0.21 -2.54 1.54
N MET A 83 0.54 -1.70 2.23
CA MET A 83 0.02 -0.78 3.24
C MET A 83 0.28 0.65 2.78
N GLU A 84 -0.73 1.48 2.82
CA GLU A 84 -0.58 2.92 2.58
C GLU A 84 -0.64 3.67 3.90
N PHE A 85 0.47 4.30 4.28
CA PHE A 85 0.54 5.18 5.44
C PHE A 85 0.17 6.60 5.05
N LYS A 86 -0.60 7.28 5.89
CA LYS A 86 -1.11 8.63 5.58
C LYS A 86 0.00 9.66 5.36
N ASP A 87 1.16 9.48 6.00
CA ASP A 87 2.33 10.36 5.90
C ASP A 87 3.59 9.64 6.38
N LYS A 88 4.75 10.28 6.20
CA LYS A 88 6.03 9.72 6.60
C LYS A 88 6.15 9.53 8.12
N ALA A 89 5.59 10.42 8.91
CA ALA A 89 5.63 10.30 10.37
C ALA A 89 4.91 9.04 10.85
N SER A 90 3.74 8.73 10.27
CA SER A 90 3.00 7.50 10.56
C SER A 90 3.76 6.25 10.12
N PHE A 91 4.43 6.32 8.97
CA PHE A 91 5.28 5.24 8.49
C PHE A 91 6.47 5.01 9.44
N ASP A 92 7.17 6.07 9.83
CA ASP A 92 8.34 5.96 10.72
C ASP A 92 7.97 5.40 12.10
N ALA A 93 6.79 5.73 12.61
CA ALA A 93 6.31 5.27 13.91
C ALA A 93 5.71 3.86 13.90
N TYR A 94 5.54 3.26 12.73
CA TYR A 94 4.91 1.94 12.59
C TYR A 94 5.79 0.81 13.13
N ALA A 95 7.09 0.85 12.89
CA ALA A 95 8.03 -0.16 13.35
C ALA A 95 7.97 -0.27 14.89
N ASP A 96 7.87 -1.49 15.38
CA ASP A 96 7.72 -1.81 16.81
C ASP A 96 6.44 -1.29 17.48
N SER A 97 5.48 -0.84 16.69
CA SER A 97 4.16 -0.50 17.21
C SER A 97 3.44 -1.73 17.77
N PRO A 98 2.52 -1.58 18.72
CA PRO A 98 1.75 -2.72 19.24
C PRO A 98 0.99 -3.47 18.15
N ALA A 99 0.47 -2.76 17.14
CA ALA A 99 -0.24 -3.36 16.01
C ALA A 99 0.68 -4.25 15.17
N GLN A 100 1.88 -3.77 14.86
CA GLN A 100 2.88 -4.57 14.14
C GLN A 100 3.30 -5.80 14.96
N LYS A 101 3.59 -5.63 16.24
CA LYS A 101 4.02 -6.73 17.11
C LYS A 101 2.97 -7.83 17.18
N ALA A 102 1.70 -7.47 17.30
CA ALA A 102 0.60 -8.43 17.34
C ALA A 102 0.52 -9.23 16.01
N TRP A 103 0.65 -8.55 14.89
CA TRP A 103 0.65 -9.23 13.59
C TRP A 103 1.87 -10.11 13.38
N TYR A 104 3.03 -9.70 13.85
CA TYR A 104 4.25 -10.48 13.72
C TYR A 104 4.18 -11.83 14.42
N GLU A 105 3.31 -12.01 15.40
CA GLU A 105 3.09 -13.31 16.05
C GLU A 105 2.58 -14.37 15.06
N VAL A 106 1.81 -13.97 14.05
CA VAL A 106 1.28 -14.89 13.03
C VAL A 106 2.06 -14.84 11.70
N TYR A 107 2.79 -13.77 11.44
CA TYR A 107 3.50 -13.55 10.19
C TYR A 107 4.94 -14.05 10.23
N LEU A 108 5.73 -13.62 11.21
CA LEU A 108 7.16 -13.96 11.26
C LEU A 108 7.44 -15.46 11.34
N PRO A 109 6.65 -16.29 12.07
CA PRO A 109 6.93 -17.72 12.14
C PRO A 109 6.87 -18.43 10.79
N ILE A 110 6.09 -17.91 9.84
CA ILE A 110 5.89 -18.54 8.53
C ILE A 110 6.55 -17.78 7.37
N ARG A 111 7.05 -16.57 7.62
CA ARG A 111 7.75 -15.77 6.60
C ARG A 111 9.09 -16.45 6.25
N GLY A 112 9.26 -16.82 5.00
CA GLY A 112 10.54 -17.22 4.45
C GLY A 112 11.35 -16.00 4.02
N GLN A 113 11.47 -15.78 2.72
CA GLN A 113 12.07 -14.56 2.16
C GLN A 113 11.00 -13.51 1.89
N SER A 114 11.36 -12.25 2.06
CA SER A 114 10.49 -11.15 1.69
C SER A 114 11.29 -10.04 1.03
N THR A 115 10.63 -9.29 0.16
CA THR A 115 11.15 -8.04 -0.38
C THR A 115 10.25 -6.91 0.07
N THR A 116 10.82 -5.76 0.33
CA THR A 116 10.08 -4.59 0.79
C THR A 116 10.52 -3.36 0.01
N HIS A 117 9.57 -2.60 -0.49
CA HIS A 117 9.81 -1.34 -1.18
C HIS A 117 8.91 -0.26 -0.59
N ASP A 118 9.51 0.84 -0.18
CA ASP A 118 8.80 1.98 0.39
C ASP A 118 8.92 3.16 -0.56
N ILE A 119 7.78 3.67 -1.01
CA ILE A 119 7.71 4.67 -2.08
C ILE A 119 6.83 5.83 -1.63
N THR A 120 7.23 7.04 -1.96
CA THR A 120 6.44 8.25 -1.72
C THR A 120 6.70 9.28 -2.82
N ASN A 121 5.94 10.36 -2.82
CA ASN A 121 6.15 11.50 -3.70
C ASN A 121 6.81 12.67 -2.98
#